data_f8a32e975eae41a1e1a210502dd53eb9
#
_entry.id   f8a32e975eae41a1e1a210502dd53eb9
#
_cell.length_a   1.000
_cell.length_b   1.000
_cell.length_c   1.000
_cell.angle_alpha   90.00
_cell.angle_beta   90.00
_cell.angle_gamma   90.00
#
_symmetry.space_group_name_H-M   'P 1'
#
loop_
_entity.id
_entity.type
_entity.pdbx_description
1 polymer ?
#
loop_
_entity_poly.entity_id
_entity_poly.type
_entity_poly.pdbx_seq_one_letter_code
_entity_poly.pdbx_strand_id
1 'polypeptide(L)'
;MLINYLTYVMMAFAMLSFVSIALGNVLLGLATALFLVYVYKNGIKIEEEHKGYFYAYGFFVFTLLLSAVFSGDLIKGLKEWANLCIWRAMPFFIIVLAIKDAARVKRILAASLVGITIGFLCIGYQAYHGSFRAAGFYGHPMTFGGFLCIYLPLISVWFFESLKLKNKQTLLSAVVLALALMAWLFNATRGAWVALAPVLLFIFCYYSWQNKKIMALCLVLLCAGGAYLVNNPRFVQRTASIVSQKDGSNRARFIFWNESLKVFKEHSVLGVGLGQAKRVIKESKEYKPWFKHYHSNIFQMLAENGAVGLIGYLGFMGYFFIKNFKEFLSEKYPHSLIIAASILAIFIQGITEYNFGNSAVMKAFWLVLTSNILSKHKS
;
A
#
# COMPACT_ATOMS: atom_id res chain seq x y z
N MET A 1 22.52 16.01 15.68
CA MET A 1 21.28 16.53 16.31
C MET A 1 20.11 16.52 15.34
N LEU A 2 20.17 17.13 14.15
CA LEU A 2 19.06 17.24 13.17
C LEU A 2 18.47 15.88 12.76
N ILE A 3 19.30 14.85 12.49
CA ILE A 3 18.81 13.50 12.13
C ILE A 3 18.00 12.85 13.27
N ASN A 4 18.33 13.14 14.54
CA ASN A 4 17.55 12.61 15.66
C ASN A 4 16.15 13.25 15.70
N TYR A 5 16.05 14.57 15.54
CA TYR A 5 14.75 15.24 15.45
C TYR A 5 13.94 14.73 14.26
N LEU A 6 14.57 14.59 13.09
CA LEU A 6 13.94 14.03 11.90
C LEU A 6 13.42 12.60 12.17
N THR A 7 14.20 11.77 12.86
CA THR A 7 13.80 10.40 13.24
C THR A 7 12.59 10.43 14.18
N TYR A 8 12.57 11.28 15.20
CA TYR A 8 11.43 11.37 16.12
C TYR A 8 10.15 11.86 15.45
N VAL A 9 10.26 12.87 14.57
CA VAL A 9 9.11 13.36 13.80
C VAL A 9 8.60 12.27 12.86
N MET A 10 9.48 11.51 12.22
CA MET A 10 9.11 10.38 11.37
C MET A 10 8.48 9.22 12.15
N MET A 11 8.91 8.97 13.40
CA MET A 11 8.24 7.99 14.28
C MET A 11 6.83 8.47 14.65
N ALA A 12 6.67 9.74 15.01
CA ALA A 12 5.35 10.32 15.31
C ALA A 12 4.44 10.28 14.07
N PHE A 13 4.96 10.63 12.89
CA PHE A 13 4.25 10.50 11.61
C PHE A 13 3.81 9.05 11.37
N ALA A 14 4.74 8.11 11.48
CA ALA A 14 4.49 6.68 11.23
C ALA A 14 3.42 6.11 12.16
N MET A 15 3.34 6.56 13.41
CA MET A 15 2.35 6.12 14.38
C MET A 15 0.99 6.81 14.15
N LEU A 16 0.97 8.14 14.06
CA LEU A 16 -0.27 8.92 14.11
C LEU A 16 -0.99 9.03 12.75
N SER A 17 -0.29 8.75 11.64
CA SER A 17 -0.91 8.76 10.31
C SER A 17 -2.02 7.70 10.15
N PHE A 18 -2.08 6.66 10.99
CA PHE A 18 -3.17 5.67 10.99
C PHE A 18 -4.40 6.08 11.80
N VAL A 19 -4.26 7.10 12.63
CA VAL A 19 -5.35 7.63 13.47
C VAL A 19 -5.95 8.89 12.86
N SER A 20 -5.10 9.76 12.29
CA SER A 20 -5.56 11.04 11.72
C SER A 20 -4.75 11.43 10.48
N ILE A 21 -5.47 11.66 9.37
CA ILE A 21 -4.88 12.16 8.12
C ILE A 21 -4.28 13.55 8.34
N ALA A 22 -4.97 14.41 9.08
CA ALA A 22 -4.52 15.78 9.34
C ALA A 22 -3.20 15.79 10.13
N LEU A 23 -3.13 15.07 11.25
CA LEU A 23 -1.90 14.93 12.03
C LEU A 23 -0.76 14.32 11.22
N GLY A 24 -1.04 13.27 10.43
CA GLY A 24 -0.06 12.69 9.53
C GLY A 24 0.49 13.71 8.52
N ASN A 25 -0.37 14.56 7.94
CA ASN A 25 0.06 15.59 7.00
C ASN A 25 0.91 16.68 7.68
N VAL A 26 0.54 17.14 8.86
CA VAL A 26 1.31 18.15 9.62
C VAL A 26 2.70 17.61 9.97
N LEU A 27 2.76 16.39 10.51
CA LEU A 27 4.03 15.76 10.87
C LEU A 27 4.93 15.49 9.65
N LEU A 28 4.33 15.06 8.53
CA LEU A 28 5.08 14.89 7.28
C LEU A 28 5.59 16.25 6.75
N GLY A 29 4.81 17.33 6.87
CA GLY A 29 5.23 18.69 6.53
C GLY A 29 6.43 19.13 7.36
N LEU A 30 6.39 18.91 8.68
CA LEU A 30 7.50 19.20 9.57
C LEU A 30 8.74 18.35 9.24
N ALA A 31 8.55 17.03 8.99
CA ALA A 31 9.64 16.16 8.58
C ALA A 31 10.26 16.62 7.25
N THR A 32 9.43 17.05 6.29
CA THR A 32 9.90 17.60 5.01
C THR A 32 10.70 18.87 5.19
N ALA A 33 10.26 19.80 6.06
CA ALA A 33 11.03 21.02 6.36
C ALA A 33 12.40 20.69 6.97
N LEU A 34 12.44 19.79 7.95
CA LEU A 34 13.71 19.30 8.53
C LEU A 34 14.61 18.59 7.51
N PHE A 35 14.01 17.83 6.60
CA PHE A 35 14.72 17.16 5.51
C PHE A 35 15.34 18.17 4.54
N LEU A 36 14.63 19.24 4.16
CA LEU A 36 15.17 20.30 3.30
C LEU A 36 16.36 21.00 3.97
N VAL A 37 16.28 21.28 5.28
CA VAL A 37 17.42 21.81 6.05
C VAL A 37 18.59 20.83 6.05
N TYR A 38 18.31 19.53 6.18
CA TYR A 38 19.36 18.50 6.10
C TYR A 38 20.04 18.48 4.74
N VAL A 39 19.26 18.51 3.65
CA VAL A 39 19.76 18.53 2.28
C VAL A 39 20.60 19.78 2.00
N TYR A 40 20.13 20.94 2.45
CA TYR A 40 20.89 22.19 2.32
C TYR A 40 22.28 22.12 2.96
N LYS A 41 22.37 21.48 4.15
CA LYS A 41 23.64 21.39 4.91
C LYS A 41 24.58 20.28 4.43
N ASN A 42 24.05 19.17 3.93
CA ASN A 42 24.82 17.94 3.68
C ASN A 42 24.80 17.49 2.21
N GLY A 43 23.99 18.10 1.38
CA GLY A 43 23.73 17.63 0.02
C GLY A 43 22.91 16.34 -0.03
N ILE A 44 22.69 15.83 -1.25
CA ILE A 44 22.03 14.55 -1.51
C ILE A 44 23.05 13.55 -2.04
N LYS A 45 23.16 12.40 -1.39
CA LYS A 45 23.94 11.27 -1.89
C LYS A 45 23.03 10.03 -1.96
N ILE A 46 22.82 9.54 -3.16
CA ILE A 46 22.11 8.29 -3.42
C ILE A 46 23.14 7.15 -3.40
N GLU A 47 22.93 6.17 -2.55
CA GLU A 47 23.79 4.98 -2.48
C GLU A 47 23.57 4.11 -3.70
N GLU A 48 24.64 3.46 -4.20
CA GLU A 48 24.61 2.66 -5.44
C GLU A 48 23.46 1.65 -5.47
N GLU A 49 23.22 1.02 -4.36
CA GLU A 49 22.18 0.00 -4.18
C GLU A 49 20.76 0.54 -4.36
N HIS A 50 20.54 1.83 -4.11
CA HIS A 50 19.24 2.47 -4.25
C HIS A 50 19.04 3.13 -5.63
N LYS A 51 20.10 3.33 -6.41
CA LYS A 51 20.02 4.01 -7.71
C LYS A 51 18.96 3.41 -8.64
N GLY A 52 18.88 2.07 -8.72
CA GLY A 52 17.89 1.41 -9.55
C GLY A 52 16.44 1.72 -9.14
N TYR A 53 16.15 1.87 -7.85
CA TYR A 53 14.83 2.30 -7.38
C TYR A 53 14.54 3.74 -7.80
N PHE A 54 15.53 4.64 -7.70
CA PHE A 54 15.38 6.03 -8.13
C PHE A 54 15.20 6.14 -9.64
N TYR A 55 15.91 5.34 -10.45
CA TYR A 55 15.72 5.33 -11.90
C TYR A 55 14.33 4.83 -12.30
N ALA A 56 13.88 3.70 -11.74
CA ALA A 56 12.57 3.16 -12.05
C ALA A 56 11.44 4.11 -11.61
N TYR A 57 11.58 4.71 -10.43
CA TYR A 57 10.63 5.70 -9.96
C TYR A 57 10.70 7.00 -10.76
N GLY A 58 11.90 7.49 -11.07
CA GLY A 58 12.12 8.68 -11.89
C GLY A 58 11.51 8.55 -13.29
N PHE A 59 11.65 7.38 -13.91
CA PHE A 59 10.99 7.09 -15.18
C PHE A 59 9.46 7.21 -15.08
N PHE A 60 8.86 6.59 -14.06
CA PHE A 60 7.42 6.71 -13.81
C PHE A 60 7.00 8.17 -13.56
N VAL A 61 7.72 8.88 -12.70
CA VAL A 61 7.48 10.31 -12.40
C VAL A 61 7.55 11.16 -13.67
N PHE A 62 8.51 10.86 -14.56
CA PHE A 62 8.66 11.54 -15.84
C PHE A 62 7.47 11.27 -16.79
N THR A 63 6.98 10.02 -16.87
CA THR A 63 5.80 9.71 -17.69
C THR A 63 4.55 10.45 -17.24
N LEU A 64 4.36 10.59 -15.92
CA LEU A 64 3.25 11.37 -15.36
C LEU A 64 3.44 12.89 -15.55
N LEU A 65 4.69 13.37 -15.54
CA LEU A 65 4.97 14.79 -15.83
C LEU A 65 4.59 15.15 -17.26
N LEU A 66 4.90 14.28 -18.23
CA LEU A 66 4.48 14.48 -19.62
C LEU A 66 2.95 14.62 -19.71
N SER A 67 2.21 13.71 -19.08
CA SER A 67 0.75 13.79 -19.04
C SER A 67 0.24 15.05 -18.33
N ALA A 68 0.91 15.50 -17.27
CA ALA A 68 0.54 16.73 -16.54
C ALA A 68 0.76 17.99 -17.40
N VAL A 69 1.89 18.06 -18.11
CA VAL A 69 2.26 19.22 -18.97
C VAL A 69 1.32 19.34 -20.17
N PHE A 70 0.97 18.23 -20.78
CA PHE A 70 0.06 18.19 -21.94
C PHE A 70 -1.43 18.09 -21.54
N SER A 71 -1.75 18.27 -20.26
CA SER A 71 -3.14 18.33 -19.79
C SER A 71 -3.80 19.65 -20.21
N GLY A 72 -5.12 19.64 -20.37
CA GLY A 72 -5.87 20.88 -20.66
C GLY A 72 -5.90 21.91 -19.51
N ASP A 73 -5.28 21.59 -18.34
CA ASP A 73 -5.13 22.46 -17.17
C ASP A 73 -3.78 22.17 -16.52
N LEU A 74 -2.76 22.91 -16.99
CA LEU A 74 -1.36 22.75 -16.57
C LEU A 74 -1.18 22.90 -15.05
N ILE A 75 -1.80 23.91 -14.44
CA ILE A 75 -1.64 24.19 -13.01
C ILE A 75 -2.18 23.03 -12.18
N LYS A 76 -3.35 22.54 -12.52
CA LYS A 76 -3.97 21.39 -11.86
C LYS A 76 -3.17 20.12 -12.08
N GLY A 77 -2.71 19.88 -13.32
CA GLY A 77 -1.85 18.74 -13.67
C GLY A 77 -0.57 18.71 -12.83
N LEU A 78 0.15 19.83 -12.75
CA LEU A 78 1.39 19.95 -11.97
C LEU A 78 1.15 19.84 -10.47
N LYS A 79 0.05 20.38 -9.93
CA LYS A 79 -0.32 20.19 -8.51
C LYS A 79 -0.57 18.72 -8.19
N GLU A 80 -1.30 18.02 -9.05
CA GLU A 80 -1.58 16.60 -8.83
C GLU A 80 -0.32 15.76 -9.01
N TRP A 81 0.53 16.08 -9.97
CA TRP A 81 1.85 15.46 -10.13
C TRP A 81 2.72 15.62 -8.88
N ALA A 82 2.86 16.84 -8.36
CA ALA A 82 3.64 17.10 -7.15
C ALA A 82 3.05 16.35 -5.93
N ASN A 83 1.72 16.34 -5.80
CA ASN A 83 1.04 15.60 -4.74
C ASN A 83 1.29 14.09 -4.83
N LEU A 84 1.12 13.52 -6.02
CA LEU A 84 1.20 12.08 -6.24
C LEU A 84 2.65 11.58 -6.18
N CYS A 85 3.55 12.28 -6.86
CA CYS A 85 4.93 11.81 -7.06
C CYS A 85 5.91 12.33 -6.00
N ILE A 86 5.70 13.50 -5.43
CA ILE A 86 6.63 14.06 -4.44
C ILE A 86 6.06 13.87 -3.04
N TRP A 87 4.91 14.46 -2.75
CA TRP A 87 4.36 14.50 -1.40
C TRP A 87 4.10 13.12 -0.79
N ARG A 88 3.50 12.21 -1.58
CA ARG A 88 3.19 10.86 -1.09
C ARG A 88 4.43 10.00 -0.91
N ALA A 89 5.50 10.25 -1.68
CA ALA A 89 6.75 9.52 -1.60
C ALA A 89 7.76 10.13 -0.59
N MET A 90 7.44 11.28 0.03
CA MET A 90 8.32 11.93 1.01
C MET A 90 8.81 11.01 2.14
N PRO A 91 8.00 10.09 2.72
CA PRO A 91 8.50 9.16 3.73
C PRO A 91 9.69 8.32 3.24
N PHE A 92 9.65 7.86 1.98
CA PHE A 92 10.74 7.12 1.36
C PHE A 92 11.97 8.00 1.15
N PHE A 93 11.82 9.18 0.56
CA PHE A 93 12.94 10.08 0.31
C PHE A 93 13.64 10.50 1.61
N ILE A 94 12.89 10.88 2.64
CA ILE A 94 13.45 11.27 3.93
C ILE A 94 14.27 10.13 4.53
N ILE A 95 13.76 8.91 4.52
CA ILE A 95 14.42 7.77 5.15
C ILE A 95 15.63 7.34 4.35
N VAL A 96 15.51 7.18 3.03
CA VAL A 96 16.58 6.65 2.17
C VAL A 96 17.71 7.67 1.97
N LEU A 97 17.39 8.98 1.93
CA LEU A 97 18.38 10.01 1.63
C LEU A 97 19.00 10.65 2.88
N ALA A 98 18.29 10.69 4.01
CA ALA A 98 18.78 11.38 5.22
C ALA A 98 18.98 10.45 6.43
N ILE A 99 18.00 9.61 6.75
CA ILE A 99 18.07 8.78 7.98
C ILE A 99 19.04 7.62 7.81
N LYS A 100 18.92 6.83 6.75
CA LYS A 100 19.83 5.74 6.29
C LYS A 100 20.15 4.64 7.31
N ASP A 101 20.19 4.94 8.58
CA ASP A 101 20.58 4.04 9.67
C ASP A 101 19.51 2.99 9.96
N ALA A 102 19.88 1.71 9.91
CA ALA A 102 18.96 0.58 10.08
C ALA A 102 18.25 0.57 11.44
N ALA A 103 18.94 0.96 12.54
CA ALA A 103 18.32 0.97 13.86
C ALA A 103 17.23 2.05 13.95
N ARG A 104 17.43 3.20 13.30
CA ARG A 104 16.43 4.27 13.21
C ARG A 104 15.25 3.87 12.34
N VAL A 105 15.50 3.24 11.17
CA VAL A 105 14.45 2.72 10.30
C VAL A 105 13.61 1.68 11.03
N LYS A 106 14.23 0.76 11.76
CA LYS A 106 13.55 -0.23 12.60
C LYS A 106 12.63 0.42 13.62
N ARG A 107 13.07 1.51 14.29
CA ARG A 107 12.21 2.26 15.23
C ARG A 107 11.03 2.94 14.55
N ILE A 108 11.23 3.52 13.38
CA ILE A 108 10.14 4.15 12.60
C ILE A 108 9.11 3.10 12.16
N LEU A 109 9.56 1.95 11.66
CA LEU A 109 8.67 0.84 11.29
C LEU A 109 7.95 0.27 12.51
N ALA A 110 8.62 0.15 13.67
CA ALA A 110 7.96 -0.27 14.91
C ALA A 110 6.89 0.73 15.35
N ALA A 111 7.15 2.05 15.24
CA ALA A 111 6.15 3.07 15.51
C ALA A 111 4.93 2.96 14.56
N SER A 112 5.16 2.64 13.28
CA SER A 112 4.07 2.40 12.34
C SER A 112 3.24 1.16 12.70
N LEU A 113 3.89 0.08 13.20
CA LEU A 113 3.19 -1.11 13.69
C LEU A 113 2.32 -0.78 14.91
N VAL A 114 2.76 0.08 15.82
CA VAL A 114 1.92 0.56 16.93
C VAL A 114 0.69 1.29 16.38
N GLY A 115 0.88 2.25 15.46
CA GLY A 115 -0.21 3.03 14.90
C GLY A 115 -1.25 2.18 14.17
N ILE A 116 -0.81 1.25 13.32
CA ILE A 116 -1.75 0.38 12.60
C ILE A 116 -2.45 -0.62 13.53
N THR A 117 -1.77 -1.09 14.59
CA THR A 117 -2.39 -1.97 15.60
C THR A 117 -3.52 -1.28 16.34
N ILE A 118 -3.39 0.01 16.67
CA ILE A 118 -4.49 0.82 17.19
C ILE A 118 -5.67 0.84 16.20
N GLY A 119 -5.37 0.94 14.89
CA GLY A 119 -6.38 0.81 13.83
C GLY A 119 -7.06 -0.56 13.80
N PHE A 120 -6.34 -1.66 14.03
CA PHE A 120 -6.92 -3.01 14.14
C PHE A 120 -7.87 -3.13 15.33
N LEU A 121 -7.49 -2.57 16.48
CA LEU A 121 -8.34 -2.52 17.67
C LEU A 121 -9.62 -1.70 17.40
N CYS A 122 -9.52 -0.59 16.70
CA CYS A 122 -10.68 0.20 16.30
C CYS A 122 -11.63 -0.61 15.38
N ILE A 123 -11.10 -1.38 14.43
CA ILE A 123 -11.90 -2.29 13.59
C ILE A 123 -12.58 -3.37 14.45
N GLY A 124 -11.85 -3.96 15.40
CA GLY A 124 -12.42 -4.94 16.34
C GLY A 124 -13.56 -4.35 17.16
N TYR A 125 -13.39 -3.15 17.68
CA TYR A 125 -14.44 -2.41 18.39
C TYR A 125 -15.67 -2.15 17.50
N GLN A 126 -15.47 -1.67 16.27
CA GLN A 126 -16.56 -1.45 15.31
C GLN A 126 -17.27 -2.76 14.96
N ALA A 127 -16.54 -3.86 14.79
CA ALA A 127 -17.10 -5.18 14.52
C ALA A 127 -17.91 -5.71 15.70
N TYR A 128 -17.43 -5.56 16.94
CA TYR A 128 -18.15 -5.92 18.16
C TYR A 128 -19.49 -5.18 18.27
N HIS A 129 -19.54 -3.90 17.88
CA HIS A 129 -20.77 -3.11 17.80
C HIS A 129 -21.58 -3.35 16.51
N GLY A 130 -21.37 -4.47 15.80
CA GLY A 130 -22.18 -4.92 14.70
C GLY A 130 -21.81 -4.38 13.31
N SER A 131 -20.76 -3.54 13.21
CA SER A 131 -20.31 -3.02 11.92
C SER A 131 -19.64 -4.11 11.09
N PHE A 132 -20.29 -4.54 10.03
CA PHE A 132 -19.64 -5.31 8.96
C PHE A 132 -19.18 -4.33 7.87
N ARG A 133 -17.93 -4.46 7.39
CA ARG A 133 -17.17 -3.47 6.60
C ARG A 133 -16.64 -2.31 7.47
N ALA A 134 -16.06 -2.66 8.60
CA ALA A 134 -15.43 -1.72 9.51
C ALA A 134 -14.30 -0.93 8.82
N ALA A 135 -14.27 0.39 9.06
CA ALA A 135 -13.38 1.33 8.35
C ALA A 135 -12.19 1.83 9.19
N GLY A 136 -12.13 1.46 10.48
CA GLY A 136 -11.18 2.06 11.41
C GLY A 136 -11.44 3.57 11.59
N PHE A 137 -10.37 4.37 11.64
CA PHE A 137 -10.47 5.82 11.80
C PHE A 137 -10.73 6.59 10.49
N TYR A 138 -10.74 5.91 9.33
CA TYR A 138 -10.75 6.58 8.02
C TYR A 138 -12.13 6.77 7.39
N GLY A 139 -13.19 6.32 8.03
CA GLY A 139 -14.56 6.46 7.54
C GLY A 139 -14.88 5.66 6.28
N HIS A 140 -13.88 5.11 5.58
CA HIS A 140 -14.07 4.31 4.37
C HIS A 140 -13.29 2.99 4.40
N PRO A 141 -13.96 1.83 4.28
CA PRO A 141 -13.32 0.52 4.42
C PRO A 141 -12.18 0.26 3.43
N MET A 142 -12.24 0.81 2.21
CA MET A 142 -11.23 0.57 1.18
C MET A 142 -9.86 1.16 1.53
N THR A 143 -9.81 2.30 2.24
CA THR A 143 -8.55 2.87 2.73
C THR A 143 -7.87 1.91 3.70
N PHE A 144 -8.64 1.35 4.63
CA PHE A 144 -8.09 0.39 5.58
C PHE A 144 -7.70 -0.93 4.90
N GLY A 145 -8.47 -1.37 3.89
CA GLY A 145 -8.10 -2.50 3.02
C GLY A 145 -6.74 -2.31 2.34
N GLY A 146 -6.42 -1.07 1.92
CA GLY A 146 -5.11 -0.72 1.38
C GLY A 146 -3.99 -0.85 2.42
N PHE A 147 -4.20 -0.40 3.65
CA PHE A 147 -3.23 -0.61 4.74
C PHE A 147 -3.00 -2.09 5.05
N LEU A 148 -4.06 -2.89 5.05
CA LEU A 148 -3.93 -4.34 5.25
C LEU A 148 -3.07 -4.98 4.16
N CYS A 149 -3.22 -4.58 2.89
CA CYS A 149 -2.39 -5.08 1.80
C CYS A 149 -0.89 -4.78 1.97
N ILE A 150 -0.55 -3.74 2.73
CA ILE A 150 0.83 -3.35 3.01
C ILE A 150 1.36 -4.01 4.29
N TYR A 151 0.58 -3.98 5.37
CA TYR A 151 1.05 -4.36 6.70
C TYR A 151 0.85 -5.82 7.04
N LEU A 152 -0.15 -6.50 6.48
CA LEU A 152 -0.38 -7.90 6.79
C LEU A 152 0.76 -8.82 6.29
N PRO A 153 1.36 -8.60 5.09
CA PRO A 153 2.59 -9.26 4.70
C PRO A 153 3.76 -9.00 5.67
N LEU A 154 3.97 -7.75 6.07
CA LEU A 154 5.02 -7.36 7.02
C LEU A 154 4.85 -8.07 8.37
N ILE A 155 3.64 -8.03 8.93
CA ILE A 155 3.33 -8.64 10.23
C ILE A 155 3.47 -10.17 10.15
N SER A 156 3.04 -10.80 9.04
CA SER A 156 3.15 -12.23 8.83
C SER A 156 4.62 -12.68 8.80
N VAL A 157 5.45 -11.99 8.03
CA VAL A 157 6.90 -12.30 7.96
C VAL A 157 7.56 -12.06 9.31
N TRP A 158 7.25 -10.95 10.00
CA TRP A 158 7.76 -10.69 11.35
C TRP A 158 7.40 -11.79 12.34
N PHE A 159 6.16 -12.29 12.30
CA PHE A 159 5.71 -13.41 13.14
C PHE A 159 6.53 -14.67 12.86
N PHE A 160 6.65 -15.08 11.60
CA PHE A 160 7.39 -16.31 11.25
C PHE A 160 8.88 -16.22 11.55
N GLU A 161 9.51 -15.08 11.31
CA GLU A 161 10.92 -14.87 11.69
C GLU A 161 11.11 -14.91 13.21
N SER A 162 10.20 -14.27 13.98
CA SER A 162 10.24 -14.33 15.44
C SER A 162 10.06 -15.75 15.96
N LEU A 163 9.18 -16.53 15.35
CA LEU A 163 8.92 -17.92 15.71
C LEU A 163 10.12 -18.82 15.39
N LYS A 164 10.77 -18.60 14.23
CA LYS A 164 11.98 -19.30 13.81
C LYS A 164 13.13 -19.06 14.78
N LEU A 165 13.31 -17.82 15.21
CA LEU A 165 14.36 -17.42 16.15
C LEU A 165 14.03 -17.72 17.63
N LYS A 166 12.81 -18.16 17.93
CA LYS A 166 12.29 -18.42 19.29
C LYS A 166 12.53 -17.23 20.25
N ASN A 167 12.41 -16.03 19.74
CA ASN A 167 12.69 -14.81 20.52
C ASN A 167 11.46 -14.33 21.31
N LYS A 168 11.67 -13.40 22.28
CA LYS A 168 10.61 -12.84 23.11
C LYS A 168 9.53 -12.06 22.31
N GLN A 169 9.79 -11.72 21.06
CA GLN A 169 8.84 -11.01 20.20
C GLN A 169 7.80 -11.95 19.58
N THR A 170 7.94 -13.28 19.70
CA THR A 170 7.01 -14.25 19.10
C THR A 170 5.58 -14.05 19.61
N LEU A 171 5.39 -13.88 20.93
CA LEU A 171 4.06 -13.66 21.49
C LEU A 171 3.46 -12.34 21.01
N LEU A 172 4.25 -11.25 21.02
CA LEU A 172 3.79 -9.95 20.56
C LEU A 172 3.40 -9.99 19.07
N SER A 173 4.25 -10.56 18.22
CA SER A 173 3.98 -10.66 16.79
C SER A 173 2.77 -11.57 16.49
N ALA A 174 2.55 -12.63 17.28
CA ALA A 174 1.36 -13.49 17.18
C ALA A 174 0.08 -12.71 17.52
N VAL A 175 0.09 -11.93 18.59
CA VAL A 175 -1.06 -11.09 18.97
C VAL A 175 -1.36 -10.05 17.90
N VAL A 176 -0.34 -9.35 17.39
CA VAL A 176 -0.52 -8.35 16.32
C VAL A 176 -1.01 -9.01 15.03
N LEU A 177 -0.52 -10.20 14.68
CA LEU A 177 -1.00 -10.96 13.52
C LEU A 177 -2.47 -11.37 13.68
N ALA A 178 -2.85 -11.87 14.85
CA ALA A 178 -4.25 -12.23 15.15
C ALA A 178 -5.19 -11.01 15.00
N LEU A 179 -4.80 -9.85 15.54
CA LEU A 179 -5.53 -8.59 15.39
C LEU A 179 -5.61 -8.15 13.92
N ALA A 180 -4.52 -8.29 13.16
CA ALA A 180 -4.49 -7.93 11.74
C ALA A 180 -5.38 -8.86 10.90
N LEU A 181 -5.39 -10.17 11.17
CA LEU A 181 -6.28 -11.14 10.51
C LEU A 181 -7.75 -10.88 10.85
N MET A 182 -8.05 -10.60 12.12
CA MET A 182 -9.38 -10.19 12.55
C MET A 182 -9.81 -8.90 11.80
N ALA A 183 -8.94 -7.89 11.75
CA ALA A 183 -9.22 -6.66 11.03
C ALA A 183 -9.42 -6.88 9.53
N TRP A 184 -8.66 -7.79 8.90
CA TRP A 184 -8.83 -8.18 7.50
C TRP A 184 -10.20 -8.79 7.22
N LEU A 185 -10.66 -9.68 8.10
CA LEU A 185 -11.97 -10.31 7.98
C LEU A 185 -13.10 -9.27 8.11
N PHE A 186 -13.11 -8.48 9.18
CA PHE A 186 -14.21 -7.54 9.46
C PHE A 186 -14.16 -6.23 8.66
N ASN A 187 -13.00 -5.86 8.10
CA ASN A 187 -12.94 -4.79 7.11
C ASN A 187 -13.71 -5.17 5.83
N ALA A 188 -13.80 -6.47 5.51
CA ALA A 188 -14.61 -7.05 4.44
C ALA A 188 -14.47 -6.36 3.08
N THR A 189 -13.28 -5.78 2.79
CA THR A 189 -12.96 -5.21 1.48
C THR A 189 -12.57 -6.34 0.53
N ARG A 190 -13.46 -6.65 -0.44
CA ARG A 190 -13.28 -7.78 -1.39
C ARG A 190 -11.94 -7.73 -2.12
N GLY A 191 -11.54 -6.54 -2.60
CA GLY A 191 -10.25 -6.36 -3.28
C GLY A 191 -9.05 -6.71 -2.39
N ALA A 192 -9.10 -6.41 -1.07
CA ALA A 192 -8.07 -6.81 -0.12
C ALA A 192 -8.11 -8.32 0.17
N TRP A 193 -9.29 -8.96 0.18
CA TRP A 193 -9.39 -10.41 0.33
C TRP A 193 -8.73 -11.14 -0.85
N VAL A 194 -9.09 -10.74 -2.08
CA VAL A 194 -8.53 -11.33 -3.32
C VAL A 194 -7.02 -11.09 -3.42
N ALA A 195 -6.54 -9.92 -3.00
CA ALA A 195 -5.12 -9.58 -3.07
C ALA A 195 -4.28 -10.31 -2.02
N LEU A 196 -4.78 -10.38 -0.79
CA LEU A 196 -4.01 -10.93 0.34
C LEU A 196 -4.05 -12.46 0.40
N ALA A 197 -5.13 -13.11 -0.03
CA ALA A 197 -5.22 -14.57 0.05
C ALA A 197 -4.04 -15.29 -0.63
N PRO A 198 -3.69 -15.04 -1.90
CA PRO A 198 -2.55 -15.69 -2.53
C PRO A 198 -1.21 -15.26 -1.93
N VAL A 199 -1.06 -14.00 -1.52
CA VAL A 199 0.17 -13.47 -0.91
C VAL A 199 0.43 -14.12 0.45
N LEU A 200 -0.58 -14.21 1.30
CA LEU A 200 -0.46 -14.86 2.61
C LEU A 200 -0.25 -16.36 2.45
N LEU A 201 -0.94 -16.99 1.50
CA LEU A 201 -0.72 -18.41 1.21
C LEU A 201 0.73 -18.67 0.81
N PHE A 202 1.31 -17.82 -0.06
CA PHE A 202 2.72 -17.95 -0.42
C PHE A 202 3.65 -17.82 0.79
N ILE A 203 3.48 -16.77 1.62
CA ILE A 203 4.29 -16.58 2.84
C ILE A 203 4.14 -17.79 3.77
N PHE A 204 2.92 -18.25 3.95
CA PHE A 204 2.59 -19.40 4.77
C PHE A 204 3.27 -20.69 4.28
N CYS A 205 3.12 -21.01 2.99
CA CYS A 205 3.75 -22.18 2.37
C CYS A 205 5.27 -22.12 2.50
N TYR A 206 5.88 -20.96 2.27
CA TYR A 206 7.33 -20.79 2.37
C TYR A 206 7.86 -21.13 3.77
N TYR A 207 7.24 -20.60 4.83
CA TYR A 207 7.68 -20.86 6.20
C TYR A 207 7.25 -22.24 6.71
N SER A 208 6.11 -22.76 6.29
CA SER A 208 5.60 -24.08 6.66
C SER A 208 6.42 -25.21 6.08
N TRP A 209 6.94 -25.04 4.85
CA TRP A 209 7.82 -26.03 4.21
C TRP A 209 9.06 -26.34 5.04
N GLN A 210 9.55 -25.36 5.79
CA GLN A 210 10.74 -25.49 6.63
C GLN A 210 10.47 -26.09 8.00
N ASN A 211 9.19 -26.20 8.44
CA ASN A 211 8.86 -26.64 9.80
C ASN A 211 7.46 -27.28 9.89
N LYS A 212 7.43 -28.60 10.08
CA LYS A 212 6.17 -29.37 10.18
C LYS A 212 5.22 -28.90 11.30
N LYS A 213 5.76 -28.35 12.43
CA LYS A 213 4.93 -27.82 13.51
C LYS A 213 4.23 -26.52 13.10
N ILE A 214 4.95 -25.67 12.37
CA ILE A 214 4.36 -24.45 11.77
C ILE A 214 3.28 -24.86 10.77
N MET A 215 3.55 -25.85 9.92
CA MET A 215 2.57 -26.36 8.98
C MET A 215 1.29 -26.86 9.66
N ALA A 216 1.42 -27.65 10.72
CA ALA A 216 0.27 -28.16 11.48
C ALA A 216 -0.55 -27.01 12.10
N LEU A 217 0.12 -26.04 12.76
CA LEU A 217 -0.53 -24.85 13.33
C LEU A 217 -1.30 -24.08 12.26
N CYS A 218 -0.67 -23.89 11.12
CA CYS A 218 -1.24 -23.18 10.00
C CYS A 218 -2.48 -23.88 9.43
N LEU A 219 -2.43 -25.18 9.26
CA LEU A 219 -3.57 -25.99 8.81
C LEU A 219 -4.74 -25.88 9.80
N VAL A 220 -4.47 -25.99 11.11
CA VAL A 220 -5.49 -25.84 12.16
C VAL A 220 -6.15 -24.45 12.07
N LEU A 221 -5.36 -23.37 11.97
CA LEU A 221 -5.89 -22.02 11.85
C LEU A 221 -6.69 -21.79 10.56
N LEU A 222 -6.24 -22.35 9.43
CA LEU A 222 -6.98 -22.30 8.16
C LEU A 222 -8.29 -23.08 8.23
N CYS A 223 -8.30 -24.26 8.82
CA CYS A 223 -9.51 -25.06 9.02
C CYS A 223 -10.50 -24.37 9.96
N ALA A 224 -10.04 -23.87 11.10
CA ALA A 224 -10.88 -23.17 12.07
C ALA A 224 -11.44 -21.86 11.50
N GLY A 225 -10.60 -21.05 10.83
CA GLY A 225 -11.02 -19.84 10.14
C GLY A 225 -11.99 -20.13 9.00
N GLY A 226 -11.70 -21.13 8.18
CA GLY A 226 -12.58 -21.59 7.10
C GLY A 226 -13.94 -22.04 7.62
N ALA A 227 -13.97 -22.87 8.68
CA ALA A 227 -15.20 -23.31 9.32
C ALA A 227 -16.03 -22.11 9.84
N TYR A 228 -15.38 -21.15 10.49
CA TYR A 228 -16.06 -19.93 10.93
C TYR A 228 -16.69 -19.13 9.78
N LEU A 229 -15.92 -18.96 8.69
CA LEU A 229 -16.39 -18.20 7.51
C LEU A 229 -17.58 -18.86 6.81
N VAL A 230 -17.54 -20.18 6.63
CA VAL A 230 -18.61 -20.94 5.96
C VAL A 230 -19.90 -20.95 6.79
N ASN A 231 -19.79 -20.99 8.13
CA ASN A 231 -20.93 -20.98 9.02
C ASN A 231 -21.51 -19.58 9.29
N ASN A 232 -20.89 -18.51 8.78
CA ASN A 232 -21.37 -17.15 8.99
C ASN A 232 -22.00 -16.58 7.70
N PRO A 233 -23.32 -16.40 7.64
CA PRO A 233 -24.04 -15.97 6.43
C PRO A 233 -23.52 -14.66 5.82
N ARG A 234 -23.07 -13.71 6.68
CA ARG A 234 -22.53 -12.41 6.22
C ARG A 234 -21.26 -12.60 5.38
N PHE A 235 -20.35 -13.48 5.82
CA PHE A 235 -19.13 -13.78 5.07
C PHE A 235 -19.42 -14.57 3.79
N VAL A 236 -20.31 -15.56 3.84
CA VAL A 236 -20.73 -16.34 2.66
C VAL A 236 -21.32 -15.42 1.59
N GLN A 237 -22.27 -14.56 1.95
CA GLN A 237 -22.86 -13.59 1.02
C GLN A 237 -21.80 -12.63 0.46
N ARG A 238 -20.90 -12.16 1.32
CA ARG A 238 -19.83 -11.22 0.91
C ARG A 238 -18.86 -11.88 -0.06
N THR A 239 -18.47 -13.12 0.18
CA THR A 239 -17.59 -13.90 -0.71
C THR A 239 -18.27 -14.19 -2.05
N ALA A 240 -19.54 -14.64 -2.03
CA ALA A 240 -20.32 -14.83 -3.23
C ALA A 240 -20.46 -13.56 -4.08
N SER A 241 -20.52 -12.39 -3.43
CA SER A 241 -20.60 -11.12 -4.14
C SER A 241 -19.32 -10.73 -4.90
N ILE A 242 -18.17 -11.41 -4.67
CA ILE A 242 -16.91 -11.14 -5.41
C ILE A 242 -17.10 -11.36 -6.91
N VAL A 243 -17.73 -12.48 -7.27
CA VAL A 243 -17.93 -12.90 -8.67
C VAL A 243 -19.31 -12.52 -9.22
N SER A 244 -20.22 -11.99 -8.40
CA SER A 244 -21.58 -11.70 -8.79
C SER A 244 -21.66 -10.49 -9.73
N GLN A 245 -22.16 -10.70 -10.94
CA GLN A 245 -22.46 -9.62 -11.88
C GLN A 245 -23.69 -8.79 -11.46
N LYS A 246 -24.54 -9.32 -10.59
CA LYS A 246 -25.72 -8.62 -10.04
C LYS A 246 -25.34 -7.65 -8.92
N ASP A 247 -24.12 -7.75 -8.35
CA ASP A 247 -23.63 -6.83 -7.32
C ASP A 247 -23.46 -5.43 -7.89
N GLY A 248 -24.12 -4.45 -7.30
CA GLY A 248 -24.11 -3.07 -7.78
C GLY A 248 -22.72 -2.43 -7.86
N SER A 249 -21.80 -2.81 -6.95
CA SER A 249 -20.43 -2.31 -6.96
C SER A 249 -19.59 -2.90 -8.10
N ASN A 250 -19.80 -4.18 -8.45
CA ASN A 250 -19.14 -4.79 -9.60
C ASN A 250 -19.66 -4.19 -10.91
N ARG A 251 -21.00 -4.08 -11.04
CA ARG A 251 -21.62 -3.44 -12.20
C ARG A 251 -21.13 -2.00 -12.41
N ALA A 252 -21.03 -1.23 -11.33
CA ALA A 252 -20.48 0.13 -11.40
C ALA A 252 -19.03 0.16 -11.90
N ARG A 253 -18.18 -0.77 -11.45
CA ARG A 253 -16.80 -0.87 -11.94
C ARG A 253 -16.73 -1.15 -13.44
N PHE A 254 -17.53 -2.08 -13.96
CA PHE A 254 -17.57 -2.35 -15.39
C PHE A 254 -17.98 -1.12 -16.21
N ILE A 255 -18.93 -0.34 -15.73
CA ILE A 255 -19.31 0.95 -16.37
C ILE A 255 -18.12 1.88 -16.38
N PHE A 256 -17.44 2.05 -15.24
CA PHE A 256 -16.29 2.96 -15.11
C PHE A 256 -15.10 2.53 -15.98
N TRP A 257 -14.83 1.22 -16.05
CA TRP A 257 -13.76 0.69 -16.88
C TRP A 257 -14.05 0.87 -18.37
N ASN A 258 -15.30 0.65 -18.79
CA ASN A 258 -15.71 0.93 -20.17
C ASN A 258 -15.59 2.42 -20.52
N GLU A 259 -15.98 3.33 -19.62
CA GLU A 259 -15.78 4.77 -19.82
C GLU A 259 -14.30 5.12 -19.94
N SER A 260 -13.44 4.55 -19.09
CA SER A 260 -11.99 4.71 -19.18
C SER A 260 -11.43 4.26 -20.54
N LEU A 261 -11.91 3.13 -21.06
CA LEU A 261 -11.50 2.61 -22.36
C LEU A 261 -11.95 3.48 -23.52
N LYS A 262 -13.11 4.12 -23.44
CA LYS A 262 -13.56 5.11 -24.43
C LYS A 262 -12.61 6.30 -24.45
N VAL A 263 -12.31 6.86 -23.27
CA VAL A 263 -11.37 7.96 -23.12
C VAL A 263 -9.98 7.59 -23.64
N PHE A 264 -9.49 6.37 -23.34
CA PHE A 264 -8.21 5.88 -23.84
C PHE A 264 -8.18 5.76 -25.36
N LYS A 265 -9.25 5.32 -26.01
CA LYS A 265 -9.31 5.25 -27.50
C LYS A 265 -9.15 6.61 -28.16
N GLU A 266 -9.68 7.67 -27.54
CA GLU A 266 -9.59 9.04 -28.06
C GLU A 266 -8.25 9.71 -27.71
N HIS A 267 -7.65 9.33 -26.57
CA HIS A 267 -6.43 9.92 -26.00
C HIS A 267 -5.39 8.86 -25.63
N SER A 268 -4.99 8.00 -26.58
CA SER A 268 -4.25 6.75 -26.30
C SER A 268 -2.82 6.96 -25.78
N VAL A 269 -2.12 8.02 -26.15
CA VAL A 269 -0.68 8.20 -25.83
C VAL A 269 -0.47 8.77 -24.44
N LEU A 270 -0.99 9.97 -24.15
CA LEU A 270 -0.80 10.71 -22.90
C LEU A 270 -2.08 10.84 -22.06
N GLY A 271 -3.19 10.24 -22.49
CA GLY A 271 -4.49 10.38 -21.84
C GLY A 271 -5.05 11.81 -21.92
N VAL A 272 -6.07 12.09 -21.09
CA VAL A 272 -6.66 13.42 -21.00
C VAL A 272 -5.89 14.38 -20.10
N GLY A 273 -4.79 13.93 -19.55
CA GLY A 273 -3.96 14.67 -18.60
C GLY A 273 -4.17 14.27 -17.14
N LEU A 274 -3.10 14.28 -16.39
CA LEU A 274 -3.09 13.92 -14.97
C LEU A 274 -4.04 14.83 -14.17
N GLY A 275 -4.87 14.23 -13.32
CA GLY A 275 -5.87 14.90 -12.49
C GLY A 275 -7.14 15.35 -13.24
N GLN A 276 -7.29 15.01 -14.53
CA GLN A 276 -8.44 15.43 -15.34
C GLN A 276 -9.61 14.41 -15.34
N ALA A 277 -9.41 13.20 -14.82
CA ALA A 277 -10.46 12.15 -14.81
C ALA A 277 -11.80 12.67 -14.28
N LYS A 278 -11.80 13.42 -13.18
CA LYS A 278 -13.05 13.95 -12.59
C LYS A 278 -13.81 14.90 -13.53
N ARG A 279 -13.12 15.66 -14.38
CA ARG A 279 -13.75 16.54 -15.39
C ARG A 279 -14.42 15.69 -16.45
N VAL A 280 -13.66 14.77 -17.06
CA VAL A 280 -14.14 13.90 -18.12
C VAL A 280 -15.30 13.01 -17.66
N ILE A 281 -15.20 12.45 -16.45
CA ILE A 281 -16.26 11.68 -15.83
C ILE A 281 -17.57 12.48 -15.69
N LYS A 282 -17.49 13.76 -15.34
CA LYS A 282 -18.68 14.63 -15.23
C LYS A 282 -19.38 14.90 -16.58
N GLU A 283 -18.63 14.86 -17.66
CA GLU A 283 -19.13 15.06 -19.02
C GLU A 283 -19.71 13.74 -19.60
N SER A 284 -19.45 12.60 -18.97
CA SER A 284 -19.94 11.30 -19.41
C SER A 284 -21.47 11.16 -19.18
N LYS A 285 -22.15 10.50 -20.12
CA LYS A 285 -23.58 10.12 -20.00
C LYS A 285 -23.84 9.17 -18.81
N GLU A 286 -22.83 8.44 -18.38
CA GLU A 286 -22.86 7.50 -17.24
C GLU A 286 -22.54 8.19 -15.91
N TYR A 287 -22.43 9.54 -15.89
CA TYR A 287 -22.10 10.28 -14.68
C TYR A 287 -23.08 10.02 -13.55
N LYS A 288 -22.50 9.77 -12.38
CA LYS A 288 -23.19 9.76 -11.09
C LYS A 288 -22.41 10.61 -10.10
N PRO A 289 -23.05 11.30 -9.11
CA PRO A 289 -22.36 12.18 -8.16
C PRO A 289 -21.22 11.53 -7.36
N TRP A 290 -21.27 10.23 -7.16
CA TRP A 290 -20.26 9.45 -6.47
C TRP A 290 -19.16 8.92 -7.40
N PHE A 291 -19.27 9.04 -8.71
CA PHE A 291 -18.25 8.65 -9.69
C PHE A 291 -17.17 9.72 -9.75
N LYS A 292 -16.05 9.51 -9.04
CA LYS A 292 -14.93 10.46 -8.93
C LYS A 292 -13.64 9.98 -9.57
N HIS A 293 -13.52 8.69 -9.79
CA HIS A 293 -12.35 7.99 -10.36
C HIS A 293 -12.78 6.62 -10.89
N TYR A 294 -11.95 5.97 -11.71
CA TYR A 294 -12.29 4.73 -12.40
C TYR A 294 -12.20 3.45 -11.54
N HIS A 295 -12.01 3.57 -10.23
CA HIS A 295 -11.91 2.44 -9.28
C HIS A 295 -10.93 1.33 -9.71
N SER A 296 -9.83 1.71 -10.34
CA SER A 296 -8.72 0.85 -10.76
C SER A 296 -7.51 1.72 -11.02
N ASN A 297 -6.32 1.28 -10.57
CA ASN A 297 -5.08 1.96 -10.94
C ASN A 297 -4.84 1.88 -12.45
N ILE A 298 -5.11 0.72 -13.06
CA ILE A 298 -4.86 0.48 -14.49
C ILE A 298 -5.75 1.40 -15.34
N PHE A 299 -7.06 1.37 -15.11
CA PHE A 299 -8.00 2.18 -15.88
C PHE A 299 -7.85 3.68 -15.59
N GLN A 300 -7.46 4.04 -14.37
CA GLN A 300 -7.13 5.43 -14.06
C GLN A 300 -5.91 5.89 -14.86
N MET A 301 -4.83 5.08 -14.89
CA MET A 301 -3.63 5.40 -15.67
C MET A 301 -3.92 5.48 -17.17
N LEU A 302 -4.71 4.56 -17.72
CA LEU A 302 -5.09 4.58 -19.13
C LEU A 302 -5.85 5.86 -19.50
N ALA A 303 -6.85 6.26 -18.72
CA ALA A 303 -7.64 7.43 -19.03
C ALA A 303 -6.87 8.75 -18.84
N GLU A 304 -6.17 8.90 -17.71
CA GLU A 304 -5.46 10.16 -17.40
C GLU A 304 -4.11 10.29 -18.08
N ASN A 305 -3.35 9.18 -18.22
CA ASN A 305 -1.95 9.22 -18.61
C ASN A 305 -1.64 8.37 -19.86
N GLY A 306 -2.66 7.76 -20.47
CA GLY A 306 -2.53 6.96 -21.67
C GLY A 306 -1.62 5.74 -21.51
N ALA A 307 -1.14 5.23 -22.64
CA ALA A 307 -0.21 4.11 -22.67
C ALA A 307 1.14 4.45 -22.03
N VAL A 308 1.62 5.69 -22.19
CA VAL A 308 2.90 6.15 -21.63
C VAL A 308 2.88 6.10 -20.10
N GLY A 309 1.82 6.63 -19.46
CA GLY A 309 1.70 6.58 -18.01
C GLY A 309 1.49 5.16 -17.48
N LEU A 310 0.74 4.31 -18.20
CA LEU A 310 0.55 2.91 -17.81
C LEU A 310 1.88 2.13 -17.89
N ILE A 311 2.67 2.30 -18.94
CA ILE A 311 4.02 1.69 -19.07
C ILE A 311 4.92 2.16 -17.92
N GLY A 312 4.91 3.45 -17.59
CA GLY A 312 5.65 3.98 -16.45
C GLY A 312 5.22 3.33 -15.13
N TYR A 313 3.91 3.22 -14.87
CA TYR A 313 3.35 2.59 -13.67
C TYR A 313 3.73 1.11 -13.57
N LEU A 314 3.54 0.34 -14.65
CA LEU A 314 3.88 -1.09 -14.68
C LEU A 314 5.39 -1.32 -14.56
N GLY A 315 6.20 -0.48 -15.21
CA GLY A 315 7.67 -0.52 -15.11
C GLY A 315 8.16 -0.26 -13.69
N PHE A 316 7.61 0.75 -13.02
CA PHE A 316 7.91 1.07 -11.62
C PHE A 316 7.53 -0.08 -10.69
N MET A 317 6.25 -0.51 -10.71
CA MET A 317 5.78 -1.60 -9.84
C MET A 317 6.50 -2.91 -10.13
N GLY A 318 6.72 -3.23 -11.42
CA GLY A 318 7.41 -4.43 -11.86
C GLY A 318 8.88 -4.45 -11.44
N TYR A 319 9.61 -3.35 -11.61
CA TYR A 319 11.00 -3.27 -11.19
C TYR A 319 11.16 -3.48 -9.67
N PHE A 320 10.37 -2.77 -8.87
CA PHE A 320 10.42 -2.89 -7.42
C PHE A 320 10.05 -4.31 -6.97
N PHE A 321 9.03 -4.92 -7.57
CA PHE A 321 8.66 -6.31 -7.28
C PHE A 321 9.78 -7.28 -7.67
N ILE A 322 10.21 -7.28 -8.92
CA ILE A 322 11.18 -8.23 -9.46
C ILE A 322 12.52 -8.14 -8.72
N LYS A 323 13.02 -6.93 -8.45
CA LYS A 323 14.27 -6.74 -7.72
C LYS A 323 14.18 -7.35 -6.31
N ASN A 324 13.16 -7.01 -5.54
CA ASN A 324 13.02 -7.52 -4.18
C ASN A 324 12.70 -9.03 -4.15
N PHE A 325 11.91 -9.53 -5.10
CA PHE A 325 11.62 -10.96 -5.18
C PHE A 325 12.86 -11.78 -5.54
N LYS A 326 13.67 -11.32 -6.50
CA LYS A 326 14.97 -11.95 -6.84
C LYS A 326 15.92 -11.93 -5.63
N GLU A 327 16.05 -10.79 -4.95
CA GLU A 327 16.88 -10.66 -3.75
C GLU A 327 16.39 -11.59 -2.62
N PHE A 328 15.10 -11.76 -2.44
CA PHE A 328 14.54 -12.76 -1.52
C PHE A 328 14.89 -14.18 -1.95
N LEU A 329 14.81 -14.51 -3.24
CA LEU A 329 15.12 -15.88 -3.71
C LEU A 329 16.61 -16.24 -3.55
N SER A 330 17.53 -15.29 -3.80
CA SER A 330 18.97 -15.49 -3.69
C SER A 330 19.47 -15.41 -2.25
N GLU A 331 19.17 -14.31 -1.55
CA GLU A 331 19.73 -13.97 -0.25
C GLU A 331 18.85 -14.39 0.94
N LYS A 332 17.58 -14.74 0.67
CA LYS A 332 16.58 -15.08 1.70
C LYS A 332 16.33 -13.98 2.72
N TYR A 333 16.52 -12.70 2.34
CA TYR A 333 16.24 -11.57 3.22
C TYR A 333 14.73 -11.42 3.49
N PRO A 334 14.29 -11.50 4.76
CA PRO A 334 12.86 -11.36 5.09
C PRO A 334 12.27 -10.02 4.66
N HIS A 335 13.07 -8.94 4.72
CA HIS A 335 12.62 -7.60 4.33
C HIS A 335 12.33 -7.50 2.83
N SER A 336 13.08 -8.18 1.99
CA SER A 336 12.83 -8.23 0.54
C SER A 336 11.55 -9.00 0.23
N LEU A 337 11.21 -10.05 1.00
CA LEU A 337 9.92 -10.73 0.91
C LEU A 337 8.77 -9.78 1.31
N ILE A 338 8.92 -9.02 2.40
CA ILE A 338 7.92 -8.05 2.85
C ILE A 338 7.60 -7.06 1.72
N ILE A 339 8.63 -6.49 1.09
CA ILE A 339 8.46 -5.51 0.03
C ILE A 339 7.77 -6.13 -1.19
N ALA A 340 8.26 -7.28 -1.68
CA ALA A 340 7.68 -7.95 -2.83
C ALA A 340 6.21 -8.33 -2.58
N ALA A 341 5.90 -8.88 -1.41
CA ALA A 341 4.55 -9.27 -1.01
C ALA A 341 3.61 -8.06 -0.90
N SER A 342 4.06 -6.95 -0.31
CA SER A 342 3.26 -5.72 -0.20
C SER A 342 3.00 -5.08 -1.56
N ILE A 343 3.99 -5.07 -2.46
CA ILE A 343 3.82 -4.57 -3.83
C ILE A 343 2.79 -5.42 -4.58
N LEU A 344 2.91 -6.75 -4.51
CA LEU A 344 1.98 -7.67 -5.17
C LEU A 344 0.54 -7.48 -4.64
N ALA A 345 0.38 -7.39 -3.32
CA ALA A 345 -0.93 -7.20 -2.71
C ALA A 345 -1.57 -5.86 -3.11
N ILE A 346 -0.82 -4.75 -3.07
CA ILE A 346 -1.30 -3.42 -3.50
C ILE A 346 -1.59 -3.40 -5.01
N PHE A 347 -0.79 -4.08 -5.82
CA PHE A 347 -1.02 -4.18 -7.27
C PHE A 347 -2.31 -4.93 -7.58
N ILE A 348 -2.51 -6.12 -6.99
CA ILE A 348 -3.73 -6.91 -7.19
C ILE A 348 -4.98 -6.15 -6.68
N GLN A 349 -4.92 -5.54 -5.50
CA GLN A 349 -6.01 -4.69 -5.01
C GLN A 349 -6.27 -3.52 -5.97
N GLY A 350 -5.21 -2.95 -6.53
CA GLY A 350 -5.25 -1.84 -7.48
C GLY A 350 -5.91 -2.14 -8.81
N ILE A 351 -6.13 -3.42 -9.15
CA ILE A 351 -6.94 -3.80 -10.33
C ILE A 351 -8.40 -3.35 -10.14
N THR A 352 -8.92 -3.43 -8.92
CA THR A 352 -10.33 -3.13 -8.61
C THR A 352 -10.53 -1.91 -7.72
N GLU A 353 -9.46 -1.18 -7.39
CA GLU A 353 -9.49 0.01 -6.56
C GLU A 353 -8.40 1.00 -6.98
N TYR A 354 -8.70 2.31 -6.95
CA TYR A 354 -7.71 3.35 -7.20
C TYR A 354 -6.95 3.67 -5.91
N ASN A 355 -6.22 2.68 -5.39
CA ASN A 355 -5.45 2.81 -4.15
C ASN A 355 -4.24 3.74 -4.31
N PHE A 356 -3.65 3.83 -5.53
CA PHE A 356 -2.56 4.75 -5.84
C PHE A 356 -2.99 6.23 -5.70
N GLY A 357 -4.27 6.53 -5.92
CA GLY A 357 -4.87 7.83 -5.65
C GLY A 357 -5.11 8.13 -4.17
N ASN A 358 -5.01 7.12 -3.27
CA ASN A 358 -5.23 7.31 -1.84
C ASN A 358 -3.93 7.74 -1.13
N SER A 359 -3.87 9.00 -0.72
CA SER A 359 -2.68 9.60 -0.12
C SER A 359 -2.20 8.88 1.15
N ALA A 360 -3.12 8.43 2.02
CA ALA A 360 -2.75 7.76 3.26
C ALA A 360 -2.16 6.37 2.97
N VAL A 361 -2.79 5.60 2.08
CA VAL A 361 -2.30 4.28 1.67
C VAL A 361 -0.93 4.38 1.02
N MET A 362 -0.73 5.35 0.11
CA MET A 362 0.56 5.50 -0.56
C MET A 362 1.69 5.97 0.36
N LYS A 363 1.43 6.81 1.33
CA LYS A 363 2.44 7.18 2.34
C LYS A 363 2.87 5.97 3.18
N ALA A 364 1.92 5.12 3.57
CA ALA A 364 2.19 3.87 4.27
C ALA A 364 2.98 2.88 3.38
N PHE A 365 2.63 2.78 2.09
CA PHE A 365 3.35 1.98 1.10
C PHE A 365 4.82 2.43 1.01
N TRP A 366 5.07 3.70 0.77
CA TRP A 366 6.41 4.25 0.69
C TRP A 366 7.22 4.08 1.98
N LEU A 367 6.55 4.16 3.13
CA LEU A 367 7.18 3.91 4.42
C LEU A 367 7.66 2.46 4.54
N VAL A 368 6.83 1.48 4.19
CA VAL A 368 7.20 0.05 4.30
C VAL A 368 8.27 -0.33 3.27
N LEU A 369 8.31 0.29 2.09
CA LEU A 369 9.37 0.07 1.12
C LEU A 369 10.77 0.41 1.66
N THR A 370 10.88 1.27 2.68
CA THR A 370 12.17 1.58 3.31
C THR A 370 12.75 0.42 4.12
N SER A 371 11.99 -0.65 4.33
CA SER A 371 12.49 -1.86 5.01
C SER A 371 13.64 -2.54 4.25
N ASN A 372 13.88 -2.20 2.99
CA ASN A 372 15.05 -2.66 2.24
C ASN A 372 16.39 -2.23 2.87
N ILE A 373 16.41 -1.11 3.61
CA ILE A 373 17.59 -0.68 4.37
C ILE A 373 17.97 -1.73 5.43
N LEU A 374 16.98 -2.47 5.96
CA LEU A 374 17.20 -3.49 6.98
C LEU A 374 17.79 -4.78 6.42
N SER A 375 17.65 -5.06 5.12
CA SER A 375 18.09 -6.32 4.52
C SER A 375 19.61 -6.47 4.50
N LYS A 376 20.38 -5.39 4.58
CA LYS A 376 21.84 -5.38 4.38
C LYS A 376 22.66 -5.23 5.64
N HIS A 377 22.05 -4.82 6.73
CA HIS A 377 22.73 -4.79 8.04
C HIS A 377 22.54 -6.14 8.74
N LYS A 378 23.33 -7.17 8.31
CA LYS A 378 23.55 -8.33 9.15
C LYS A 378 24.28 -7.84 10.41
N SER A 379 23.57 -7.88 11.53
CA SER A 379 24.19 -7.87 12.86
C SER A 379 25.01 -9.13 13.07
#